data_5ed2374ba10edcb0e00e6d2d2ba3b894
#
_entry.id   5ed2374ba10edcb0e00e6d2d2ba3b894
#
_cell.length_a   1.000
_cell.length_b   1.000
_cell.length_c   1.000
_cell.angle_alpha   90.00
_cell.angle_beta   90.00
_cell.angle_gamma   90.00
#
_symmetry.space_group_name_H-M   'P 1'
#
loop_
_entity.id
_entity.type
_entity.pdbx_description
1 polymer ?
#
loop_
_entity_poly.entity_id
_entity_poly.type
_entity_poly.pdbx_seq_one_letter_code
_entity_poly.pdbx_strand_id
1 'polypeptide(L)'
;MCIRDRLYDIARGSYKGRTMYVIPYSMGPIGSSLAKVGVELTDSIYVVLNMNIMTRMGADAFKNLGDTSNDFVRGLHSKADVDPEKRYIVQFPEENTIWSINSAYGGNVLLGKKCFALRIASYQGKNEGWMAEHMLILGVKKPDGEMRYITAAFPSACGKTNLAMLIPPAVYKEQGYEVYTVGDDIAWMKPGKDGRLYAINPE
;
A
#
# COMPACT_ATOMS: atom_id res chain seq x y z
N MET A 1 23.12 -12.97 -20.10
CA MET A 1 21.72 -12.52 -20.08
C MET A 1 21.46 -11.90 -18.72
N CYS A 2 21.04 -10.63 -18.70
CA CYS A 2 20.71 -9.91 -17.49
C CYS A 2 19.47 -10.56 -16.83
N ILE A 3 19.36 -10.51 -15.50
CA ILE A 3 18.18 -11.07 -14.79
C ILE A 3 16.88 -10.42 -15.30
N ARG A 4 16.94 -9.16 -15.66
CA ARG A 4 15.82 -8.40 -16.22
C ARG A 4 15.36 -8.98 -17.56
N ASP A 5 16.28 -9.31 -18.45
CA ASP A 5 15.96 -9.91 -19.75
C ASP A 5 15.25 -11.26 -19.56
N ARG A 6 15.72 -12.06 -18.61
CA ARG A 6 15.07 -13.32 -18.25
C ARG A 6 13.65 -13.11 -17.73
N LEU A 7 13.43 -12.09 -16.92
CA LEU A 7 12.08 -11.77 -16.42
C LEU A 7 11.16 -11.30 -17.53
N TYR A 8 11.66 -10.51 -18.49
CA TYR A 8 10.90 -10.15 -19.69
C TYR A 8 10.48 -11.38 -20.50
N ASP A 9 11.38 -12.32 -20.70
CA ASP A 9 11.08 -13.55 -21.45
C ASP A 9 10.03 -14.41 -20.74
N ILE A 10 10.08 -14.51 -19.41
CA ILE A 10 9.08 -15.22 -18.60
C ILE A 10 7.72 -14.51 -18.65
N ALA A 11 7.69 -13.17 -18.60
CA ALA A 11 6.46 -12.40 -18.63
C ALA A 11 5.84 -12.29 -20.03
N ARG A 12 6.64 -12.51 -21.08
CA ARG A 12 6.21 -12.36 -22.47
C ARG A 12 5.04 -13.27 -22.78
N GLY A 13 3.94 -12.66 -23.25
CA GLY A 13 2.75 -13.39 -23.64
C GLY A 13 1.93 -13.97 -22.48
N SER A 14 2.21 -13.60 -21.22
CA SER A 14 1.50 -14.11 -20.04
C SER A 14 -0.01 -13.81 -20.05
N TYR A 15 -0.45 -12.80 -20.79
CA TYR A 15 -1.88 -12.47 -20.98
C TYR A 15 -2.50 -13.09 -22.24
N LYS A 16 -1.75 -13.82 -23.04
CA LYS A 16 -2.28 -14.42 -24.28
C LYS A 16 -3.46 -15.33 -23.97
N GLY A 17 -4.62 -15.04 -24.61
CA GLY A 17 -5.87 -15.80 -24.41
C GLY A 17 -6.54 -15.57 -23.04
N ARG A 18 -6.13 -14.53 -22.29
CA ARG A 18 -6.67 -14.17 -20.98
C ARG A 18 -7.28 -12.76 -21.01
N THR A 19 -8.22 -12.49 -20.12
CA THR A 19 -8.71 -11.13 -19.90
C THR A 19 -7.66 -10.34 -19.11
N MET A 20 -7.27 -9.18 -19.60
CA MET A 20 -6.43 -8.25 -18.88
C MET A 20 -7.29 -7.17 -18.25
N TYR A 21 -7.25 -7.07 -16.93
CA TYR A 21 -7.87 -6.00 -16.16
C TYR A 21 -6.86 -4.89 -15.93
N VAL A 22 -7.33 -3.64 -16.03
CA VAL A 22 -6.53 -2.43 -15.74
C VAL A 22 -7.13 -1.76 -14.52
N ILE A 23 -6.34 -1.64 -13.45
CA ILE A 23 -6.78 -1.14 -12.15
C ILE A 23 -6.04 0.17 -11.86
N PRO A 24 -6.64 1.34 -12.13
CA PRO A 24 -6.14 2.60 -11.59
C PRO A 24 -6.55 2.72 -10.12
N TYR A 25 -5.61 3.11 -9.26
CA TYR A 25 -5.87 3.25 -7.83
C TYR A 25 -5.00 4.33 -7.19
N SER A 26 -5.45 4.87 -6.06
CA SER A 26 -4.68 5.78 -5.21
C SER A 26 -4.39 5.12 -3.87
N MET A 27 -3.13 5.19 -3.46
CA MET A 27 -2.71 4.95 -2.09
C MET A 27 -2.68 6.29 -1.35
N GLY A 28 -3.28 6.32 -0.16
CA GLY A 28 -3.54 7.55 0.57
C GLY A 28 -4.84 8.26 0.15
N PRO A 29 -5.37 9.15 0.99
CA PRO A 29 -6.61 9.88 0.72
C PRO A 29 -6.48 10.76 -0.52
N ILE A 30 -7.46 10.68 -1.43
CA ILE A 30 -7.50 11.51 -2.63
C ILE A 30 -7.48 12.99 -2.24
N GLY A 31 -6.61 13.78 -2.88
CA GLY A 31 -6.39 15.19 -2.55
C GLY A 31 -5.36 15.44 -1.44
N SER A 32 -4.86 14.40 -0.77
CA SER A 32 -3.73 14.53 0.16
C SER A 32 -2.42 14.76 -0.59
N SER A 33 -1.55 15.61 -0.05
CA SER A 33 -0.21 15.84 -0.59
C SER A 33 0.72 14.60 -0.53
N LEU A 34 0.32 13.58 0.23
CA LEU A 34 1.01 12.29 0.33
C LEU A 34 0.35 11.19 -0.53
N ALA A 35 -0.83 11.45 -1.13
CA ALA A 35 -1.46 10.46 -1.98
C ALA A 35 -0.62 10.19 -3.25
N LYS A 36 -0.52 8.94 -3.61
CA LYS A 36 0.25 8.46 -4.78
C LYS A 36 -0.61 7.55 -5.64
N VAL A 37 -0.48 7.69 -6.94
CA VAL A 37 -1.26 6.89 -7.91
C VAL A 37 -0.49 5.65 -8.33
N GLY A 38 -1.21 4.55 -8.53
CA GLY A 38 -0.71 3.34 -9.16
C GLY A 38 -1.67 2.85 -10.24
N VAL A 39 -1.13 2.10 -11.18
CA VAL A 39 -1.92 1.34 -12.16
C VAL A 39 -1.41 -0.09 -12.14
N GLU A 40 -2.30 -1.04 -11.84
CA GLU A 40 -1.99 -2.46 -11.86
C GLU A 40 -2.69 -3.13 -13.03
N LEU A 41 -1.92 -3.88 -13.82
CA LEU A 41 -2.41 -4.82 -14.83
C LEU A 41 -2.48 -6.21 -14.21
N THR A 42 -3.57 -6.94 -14.44
CA THR A 42 -3.75 -8.30 -13.91
C THR A 42 -4.66 -9.14 -14.79
N ASP A 43 -4.46 -10.45 -14.79
CA ASP A 43 -5.36 -11.44 -15.38
C ASP A 43 -6.29 -12.10 -14.34
N SER A 44 -6.35 -11.57 -13.12
CA SER A 44 -7.08 -12.16 -12.00
C SER A 44 -8.19 -11.26 -11.48
N ILE A 45 -9.43 -11.72 -11.57
CA ILE A 45 -10.60 -11.03 -10.97
C ILE A 45 -10.48 -10.95 -9.44
N TYR A 46 -9.81 -11.89 -8.79
CA TYR A 46 -9.51 -11.86 -7.37
C TYR A 46 -8.74 -10.59 -6.99
N VAL A 47 -7.76 -10.20 -7.80
CA VAL A 47 -6.97 -8.97 -7.60
C VAL A 47 -7.86 -7.75 -7.74
N VAL A 48 -8.70 -7.68 -8.77
CA VAL A 48 -9.63 -6.56 -8.99
C VAL A 48 -10.51 -6.33 -7.77
N LEU A 49 -11.16 -7.39 -7.27
CA LEU A 49 -12.08 -7.31 -6.13
C LEU A 49 -11.36 -6.88 -4.84
N ASN A 50 -10.19 -7.45 -4.58
CA ASN A 50 -9.45 -7.11 -3.36
C ASN A 50 -8.82 -5.71 -3.42
N MET A 51 -8.32 -5.27 -4.58
CA MET A 51 -7.81 -3.91 -4.75
C MET A 51 -8.91 -2.87 -4.57
N ASN A 52 -10.16 -3.18 -4.98
CA ASN A 52 -11.31 -2.30 -4.74
C ASN A 52 -11.64 -2.14 -3.25
N ILE A 53 -11.37 -3.15 -2.42
CA ILE A 53 -11.55 -3.08 -0.97
C ILE A 53 -10.43 -2.31 -0.29
N MET A 54 -9.19 -2.50 -0.76
CA MET A 54 -7.97 -2.05 -0.09
C MET A 54 -7.47 -0.68 -0.55
N THR A 55 -7.97 -0.15 -1.65
CA THR A 55 -7.48 1.10 -2.24
C THR A 55 -8.64 1.98 -2.69
N ARG A 56 -8.33 3.21 -3.06
CA ARG A 56 -9.30 4.11 -3.71
C ARG A 56 -9.19 3.88 -5.21
N MET A 57 -9.93 2.89 -5.70
CA MET A 57 -9.84 2.40 -7.07
C MET A 57 -10.79 3.18 -8.01
N GLY A 58 -10.40 3.32 -9.26
CA GLY A 58 -11.22 3.87 -10.33
C GLY A 58 -10.76 5.24 -10.85
N ALA A 59 -11.63 5.91 -11.60
CA ALA A 59 -11.30 7.16 -12.28
C ALA A 59 -10.86 8.29 -11.34
N ASP A 60 -11.39 8.32 -10.13
CA ASP A 60 -11.02 9.34 -9.13
C ASP A 60 -9.56 9.25 -8.69
N ALA A 61 -8.91 8.09 -8.85
CA ALA A 61 -7.47 7.94 -8.58
C ALA A 61 -6.62 8.91 -9.42
N PHE A 62 -7.04 9.18 -10.65
CA PHE A 62 -6.30 10.10 -11.54
C PHE A 62 -6.39 11.58 -11.13
N LYS A 63 -7.29 11.96 -10.23
CA LYS A 63 -7.37 13.34 -9.72
C LYS A 63 -6.07 13.79 -9.03
N ASN A 64 -5.33 12.84 -8.45
CA ASN A 64 -4.04 13.12 -7.81
C ASN A 64 -2.87 13.15 -8.80
N LEU A 65 -3.05 12.60 -10.00
CA LEU A 65 -1.99 12.57 -11.01
C LEU A 65 -1.86 13.91 -11.74
N GLY A 66 -2.93 14.69 -11.82
CA GLY A 66 -2.98 15.94 -12.57
C GLY A 66 -2.68 15.72 -14.05
N ASP A 67 -2.06 16.70 -14.69
CA ASP A 67 -1.70 16.64 -16.10
C ASP A 67 -0.37 15.90 -16.37
N THR A 68 0.31 15.41 -15.32
CA THR A 68 1.59 14.68 -15.45
C THR A 68 1.34 13.19 -15.63
N SER A 69 1.43 12.71 -16.86
CA SER A 69 1.10 11.34 -17.25
C SER A 69 2.09 10.26 -16.77
N ASN A 70 3.20 10.61 -16.10
CA ASN A 70 4.29 9.65 -15.84
C ASN A 70 4.60 9.39 -14.35
N ASP A 71 4.03 10.16 -13.43
CA ASP A 71 4.31 10.01 -11.98
C ASP A 71 3.32 9.04 -11.33
N PHE A 72 3.37 7.79 -11.75
CA PHE A 72 2.59 6.71 -11.13
C PHE A 72 3.39 5.42 -11.01
N VAL A 73 3.01 4.57 -10.08
CA VAL A 73 3.60 3.23 -9.91
C VAL A 73 2.97 2.24 -10.89
N ARG A 74 3.81 1.58 -11.66
CA ARG A 74 3.42 0.59 -12.67
C ARG A 74 3.46 -0.81 -12.07
N GLY A 75 2.31 -1.44 -11.93
CA GLY A 75 2.16 -2.81 -11.48
C GLY A 75 1.85 -3.75 -12.64
N LEU A 76 2.62 -4.81 -12.79
CA LEU A 76 2.32 -5.93 -13.68
C LEU A 76 2.14 -7.19 -12.83
N HIS A 77 0.93 -7.69 -12.75
CA HIS A 77 0.63 -8.98 -12.15
C HIS A 77 0.13 -9.96 -13.20
N SER A 78 0.70 -11.14 -13.25
CA SER A 78 0.20 -12.26 -14.04
C SER A 78 0.09 -13.52 -13.18
N LYS A 79 -1.12 -14.04 -13.06
CA LYS A 79 -1.36 -15.35 -12.48
C LYS A 79 -0.78 -16.45 -13.39
N ALA A 80 -0.97 -16.30 -14.68
CA ALA A 80 -0.54 -17.26 -15.71
C ALA A 80 -0.84 -18.73 -15.30
N ASP A 81 0.13 -19.60 -15.40
CA ASP A 81 -0.02 -21.03 -15.05
C ASP A 81 0.33 -21.34 -13.58
N VAL A 82 0.65 -20.32 -12.78
CA VAL A 82 1.05 -20.45 -11.37
C VAL A 82 2.25 -21.38 -11.18
N ASP A 83 3.19 -21.35 -12.13
CA ASP A 83 4.40 -22.15 -12.09
C ASP A 83 5.34 -21.67 -10.96
N PRO A 84 5.56 -22.43 -9.89
CA PRO A 84 6.39 -21.99 -8.76
C PRO A 84 7.87 -21.83 -9.16
N GLU A 85 8.36 -22.57 -10.16
CA GLU A 85 9.75 -22.46 -10.64
C GLU A 85 10.00 -21.17 -11.42
N LYS A 86 8.91 -20.54 -11.93
CA LYS A 86 8.94 -19.28 -12.65
C LYS A 86 8.21 -18.16 -11.93
N ARG A 87 8.07 -18.26 -10.60
CA ARG A 87 7.43 -17.24 -9.77
C ARG A 87 8.44 -16.19 -9.36
N TYR A 88 8.16 -14.94 -9.73
CA TYR A 88 9.01 -13.81 -9.40
C TYR A 88 8.17 -12.63 -8.95
N ILE A 89 8.57 -12.02 -7.82
CA ILE A 89 8.05 -10.74 -7.34
C ILE A 89 9.25 -9.79 -7.27
N VAL A 90 9.26 -8.79 -8.14
CA VAL A 90 10.40 -7.90 -8.34
C VAL A 90 9.94 -6.45 -8.28
N GLN A 91 10.72 -5.60 -7.63
CA GLN A 91 10.52 -4.14 -7.61
C GLN A 91 11.73 -3.48 -8.30
N PHE A 92 11.43 -2.46 -9.10
CA PHE A 92 12.39 -1.54 -9.71
C PHE A 92 12.07 -0.14 -9.18
N PRO A 93 12.60 0.24 -7.99
CA PRO A 93 12.18 1.47 -7.31
C PRO A 93 12.49 2.73 -8.11
N GLU A 94 13.63 2.75 -8.82
CA GLU A 94 14.07 3.87 -9.65
C GLU A 94 13.11 4.14 -10.82
N GLU A 95 12.33 3.14 -11.22
CA GLU A 95 11.39 3.20 -12.32
C GLU A 95 9.93 3.18 -11.87
N ASN A 96 9.69 3.21 -10.57
CA ASN A 96 8.35 3.04 -9.98
C ASN A 96 7.61 1.82 -10.54
N THR A 97 8.31 0.68 -10.68
CA THR A 97 7.77 -0.49 -11.38
C THR A 97 7.81 -1.74 -10.50
N ILE A 98 6.74 -2.53 -10.55
CA ILE A 98 6.56 -3.78 -9.81
C ILE A 98 6.11 -4.85 -10.77
N TRP A 99 6.77 -6.00 -10.76
CA TRP A 99 6.35 -7.20 -11.48
C TRP A 99 6.10 -8.35 -10.53
N SER A 100 4.96 -9.01 -10.68
CA SER A 100 4.59 -10.22 -9.97
C SER A 100 4.09 -11.25 -10.99
N ILE A 101 4.92 -12.25 -11.24
CA ILE A 101 4.71 -13.23 -12.32
C ILE A 101 4.48 -14.60 -11.71
N ASN A 102 3.52 -15.35 -12.23
CA ASN A 102 3.12 -16.68 -11.76
C ASN A 102 2.69 -16.70 -10.29
N SER A 103 2.13 -15.60 -9.80
CA SER A 103 1.60 -15.46 -8.44
C SER A 103 0.08 -15.55 -8.44
N ALA A 104 -0.51 -16.16 -7.41
CA ALA A 104 -1.95 -16.40 -7.37
C ALA A 104 -2.67 -15.79 -6.16
N TYR A 105 -1.95 -15.38 -5.10
CA TYR A 105 -2.58 -15.08 -3.83
C TYR A 105 -1.82 -14.08 -2.95
N GLY A 106 -2.57 -13.30 -2.17
CA GLY A 106 -2.08 -12.47 -1.07
C GLY A 106 -1.31 -11.24 -1.49
N GLY A 107 -0.41 -10.77 -0.62
CA GLY A 107 0.37 -9.54 -0.83
C GLY A 107 1.32 -9.56 -2.04
N ASN A 108 1.52 -10.71 -2.66
CA ASN A 108 2.31 -10.85 -3.88
C ASN A 108 1.51 -10.49 -5.15
N VAL A 109 0.20 -10.39 -5.05
CA VAL A 109 -0.69 -10.09 -6.18
C VAL A 109 -1.45 -8.77 -5.98
N LEU A 110 -1.60 -8.31 -4.74
CA LEU A 110 -2.19 -7.02 -4.39
C LEU A 110 -1.06 -5.99 -4.30
N LEU A 111 -0.63 -5.51 -5.46
CA LEU A 111 0.62 -4.75 -5.59
C LEU A 111 0.58 -3.37 -4.91
N GLY A 112 -0.60 -2.83 -4.66
CA GLY A 112 -0.78 -1.58 -3.92
C GLY A 112 -0.29 -1.63 -2.48
N LYS A 113 -0.44 -2.76 -1.80
CA LYS A 113 -0.15 -2.88 -0.37
C LYS A 113 1.36 -2.95 -0.09
N LYS A 114 1.94 -4.15 -0.03
CA LYS A 114 3.35 -4.31 0.40
C LYS A 114 4.37 -3.87 -0.65
N CYS A 115 4.08 -4.13 -1.91
CA CYS A 115 5.01 -3.78 -2.97
C CYS A 115 5.06 -2.27 -3.18
N PHE A 116 3.93 -1.60 -3.27
CA PHE A 116 3.88 -0.16 -3.46
C PHE A 116 3.97 0.60 -2.13
N ALA A 117 2.93 0.48 -1.27
CA ALA A 117 2.79 1.36 -0.09
C ALA A 117 3.90 1.20 0.95
N LEU A 118 4.67 0.10 0.90
CA LEU A 118 5.83 -0.07 1.78
C LEU A 118 7.15 0.00 1.01
N ARG A 119 7.41 -0.88 0.03
CA ARG A 119 8.72 -1.03 -0.58
C ARG A 119 9.07 0.10 -1.56
N ILE A 120 8.23 0.34 -2.58
CA ILE A 120 8.44 1.48 -3.51
C ILE A 120 8.33 2.80 -2.74
N ALA A 121 7.33 2.94 -1.87
CA ALA A 121 7.11 4.13 -1.07
C ALA A 121 8.28 4.47 -0.14
N SER A 122 8.97 3.48 0.43
CA SER A 122 10.18 3.73 1.23
C SER A 122 11.31 4.35 0.40
N TYR A 123 11.47 3.92 -0.86
CA TYR A 123 12.44 4.51 -1.76
C TYR A 123 12.04 5.94 -2.17
N GLN A 124 10.76 6.15 -2.53
CA GLN A 124 10.24 7.48 -2.83
C GLN A 124 10.39 8.41 -1.62
N GLY A 125 10.00 7.95 -0.44
CA GLY A 125 10.10 8.71 0.82
C GLY A 125 11.50 9.15 1.15
N LYS A 126 12.51 8.27 0.96
CA LYS A 126 13.92 8.62 1.11
C LYS A 126 14.32 9.81 0.22
N ASN A 127 13.83 9.85 -1.00
CA ASN A 127 14.15 10.89 -1.97
C ASN A 127 13.34 12.19 -1.76
N GLU A 128 12.13 12.09 -1.22
CA GLU A 128 11.17 13.17 -1.07
C GLU A 128 11.08 13.72 0.38
N GLY A 129 11.82 13.16 1.33
CA GLY A 129 11.86 13.61 2.73
C GLY A 129 10.66 13.17 3.56
N TRP A 130 10.14 11.96 3.34
CA TRP A 130 9.11 11.31 4.14
C TRP A 130 9.42 9.82 4.36
N MET A 131 8.63 9.13 5.15
CA MET A 131 8.86 7.73 5.52
C MET A 131 7.63 6.88 5.21
N ALA A 132 7.84 5.68 4.68
CA ALA A 132 6.83 4.63 4.60
C ALA A 132 7.25 3.48 5.50
N GLU A 133 6.45 3.21 6.54
CA GLU A 133 6.82 2.30 7.61
C GLU A 133 5.76 1.22 7.84
N HIS A 134 6.20 0.04 8.26
CA HIS A 134 5.33 -1.05 8.66
C HIS A 134 4.84 -0.84 10.10
N MET A 135 3.93 0.14 10.26
CA MET A 135 3.41 0.61 11.53
C MET A 135 1.89 0.74 11.51
N LEU A 136 1.27 0.51 12.67
CA LEU A 136 -0.09 0.93 12.92
C LEU A 136 -0.14 2.44 13.22
N ILE A 137 -1.31 3.05 13.05
CA ILE A 137 -1.65 4.39 13.53
C ILE A 137 -2.88 4.29 14.42
N LEU A 138 -2.74 4.66 15.68
CA LEU A 138 -3.78 4.62 16.69
C LEU A 138 -4.05 6.02 17.23
N GLY A 139 -5.30 6.40 17.35
CA GLY A 139 -5.72 7.62 18.04
C GLY A 139 -6.28 7.30 19.41
N VAL A 140 -5.83 7.99 20.44
CA VAL A 140 -6.38 7.92 21.81
C VAL A 140 -6.92 9.28 22.17
N LYS A 141 -8.24 9.35 22.43
CA LYS A 141 -8.89 10.54 22.96
C LYS A 141 -8.97 10.43 24.47
N LYS A 142 -8.47 11.43 25.16
CA LYS A 142 -8.52 11.54 26.61
C LYS A 142 -9.86 12.12 27.09
N PRO A 143 -10.20 11.98 28.38
CA PRO A 143 -11.43 12.55 28.96
C PRO A 143 -11.58 14.06 28.80
N ASP A 144 -10.45 14.77 28.73
CA ASP A 144 -10.40 16.23 28.50
C ASP A 144 -10.60 16.63 27.02
N GLY A 145 -10.81 15.63 26.13
CA GLY A 145 -10.99 15.83 24.69
C GLY A 145 -9.67 15.88 23.90
N GLU A 146 -8.51 15.85 24.55
CA GLU A 146 -7.23 15.86 23.85
C GLU A 146 -7.02 14.56 23.07
N MET A 147 -6.65 14.69 21.79
CA MET A 147 -6.28 13.54 20.93
C MET A 147 -4.76 13.32 20.95
N ARG A 148 -4.35 12.08 21.17
CA ARG A 148 -2.97 11.64 21.03
C ARG A 148 -2.88 10.56 19.97
N TYR A 149 -1.98 10.74 18.99
CA TYR A 149 -1.74 9.75 17.96
C TYR A 149 -0.43 9.00 18.23
N ILE A 150 -0.47 7.71 17.99
CA ILE A 150 0.64 6.77 18.26
C ILE A 150 0.86 5.98 16.99
N THR A 151 2.10 5.93 16.52
CA THR A 151 2.56 4.97 15.51
C THR A 151 3.43 3.93 16.19
N ALA A 152 3.24 2.66 15.83
CA ALA A 152 4.01 1.59 16.46
C ALA A 152 4.36 0.46 15.47
N ALA A 153 5.63 0.07 15.47
CA ALA A 153 6.14 -1.05 14.71
C ALA A 153 6.14 -2.33 15.53
N PHE A 154 5.73 -3.42 14.90
CA PHE A 154 5.74 -4.75 15.49
C PHE A 154 6.31 -5.76 14.50
N PRO A 155 7.12 -6.72 14.95
CA PRO A 155 7.44 -7.89 14.15
C PRO A 155 6.20 -8.67 13.72
N SER A 156 6.35 -9.54 12.72
CA SER A 156 5.25 -10.40 12.27
C SER A 156 4.69 -11.23 13.43
N ALA A 157 3.36 -11.37 13.46
CA ALA A 157 2.62 -12.14 14.47
C ALA A 157 2.76 -11.66 15.94
N CYS A 158 3.18 -10.41 16.17
CA CYS A 158 3.29 -9.83 17.51
C CYS A 158 2.06 -9.05 18.00
N GLY A 159 0.93 -9.13 17.27
CA GLY A 159 -0.32 -8.50 17.68
C GLY A 159 -0.52 -7.04 17.24
N LYS A 160 0.19 -6.57 16.20
CA LYS A 160 0.06 -5.20 15.67
C LYS A 160 -1.41 -4.86 15.34
N THR A 161 -2.09 -5.68 14.55
CA THR A 161 -3.50 -5.47 14.19
C THR A 161 -4.43 -5.51 15.42
N ASN A 162 -4.16 -6.42 16.38
CA ASN A 162 -4.93 -6.46 17.63
C ASN A 162 -4.81 -5.15 18.43
N LEU A 163 -3.59 -4.58 18.49
CA LEU A 163 -3.39 -3.28 19.16
C LEU A 163 -4.05 -2.14 18.38
N ALA A 164 -3.98 -2.16 17.04
CA ALA A 164 -4.64 -1.14 16.21
C ALA A 164 -6.16 -1.10 16.42
N MET A 165 -6.77 -2.26 16.72
CA MET A 165 -8.20 -2.43 16.97
C MET A 165 -8.50 -2.50 18.48
N LEU A 166 -7.68 -1.89 19.32
CA LEU A 166 -7.81 -1.90 20.78
C LEU A 166 -9.17 -1.33 21.23
N ILE A 167 -9.88 -2.12 22.00
CA ILE A 167 -11.06 -1.68 22.76
C ILE A 167 -10.58 -1.28 24.16
N PRO A 168 -10.81 -0.04 24.61
CA PRO A 168 -10.40 0.37 25.94
C PRO A 168 -11.00 -0.57 27.01
N PRO A 169 -10.22 -1.03 28.00
CA PRO A 169 -10.75 -1.71 29.18
C PRO A 169 -11.85 -0.88 29.87
N ALA A 170 -12.82 -1.55 30.50
CA ALA A 170 -14.00 -0.89 31.09
C ALA A 170 -13.64 0.30 31.99
N VAL A 171 -12.62 0.13 32.84
CA VAL A 171 -12.13 1.18 33.75
C VAL A 171 -11.75 2.47 33.01
N TYR A 172 -11.08 2.37 31.85
CA TYR A 172 -10.70 3.55 31.07
C TYR A 172 -11.87 4.10 30.25
N LYS A 173 -12.73 3.22 29.73
CA LYS A 173 -13.94 3.61 29.01
C LYS A 173 -14.89 4.41 29.92
N GLU A 174 -15.06 4.00 31.17
CA GLU A 174 -15.86 4.70 32.18
C GLU A 174 -15.26 6.07 32.56
N GLN A 175 -13.94 6.21 32.46
CA GLN A 175 -13.24 7.49 32.63
C GLN A 175 -13.34 8.40 31.40
N GLY A 176 -13.93 7.94 30.27
CA GLY A 176 -14.13 8.72 29.07
C GLY A 176 -12.98 8.62 28.05
N TYR A 177 -12.08 7.61 28.16
CA TYR A 177 -11.11 7.32 27.11
C TYR A 177 -11.75 6.64 25.92
N GLU A 178 -11.43 7.09 24.72
CA GLU A 178 -11.84 6.48 23.46
C GLU A 178 -10.60 6.14 22.61
N VAL A 179 -10.67 5.05 21.83
CA VAL A 179 -9.60 4.62 20.93
C VAL A 179 -10.13 4.53 19.50
N TYR A 180 -9.35 5.02 18.57
CA TYR A 180 -9.67 5.07 17.16
C TYR A 180 -8.58 4.39 16.34
N THR A 181 -8.95 3.45 15.48
CA THR A 181 -8.06 2.87 14.48
C THR A 181 -7.97 3.82 13.29
N VAL A 182 -6.77 4.32 12.98
CA VAL A 182 -6.50 5.11 11.78
C VAL A 182 -5.91 4.23 10.69
N GLY A 183 -5.03 3.31 11.06
CA GLY A 183 -4.45 2.32 10.17
C GLY A 183 -3.80 1.19 10.97
N ASP A 184 -3.84 -0.02 10.46
CA ASP A 184 -3.37 -1.19 11.21
C ASP A 184 -2.04 -1.78 10.68
N ASP A 185 -1.57 -1.35 9.50
CA ASP A 185 -0.47 -2.04 8.84
C ASP A 185 0.64 -1.13 8.32
N ILE A 186 0.33 -0.07 7.59
CA ILE A 186 1.31 0.83 6.97
C ILE A 186 1.00 2.28 7.35
N ALA A 187 2.05 3.03 7.68
CA ALA A 187 1.98 4.46 7.93
C ALA A 187 2.93 5.20 6.98
N TRP A 188 2.41 6.21 6.30
CA TRP A 188 3.23 7.21 5.61
C TRP A 188 3.34 8.44 6.48
N MET A 189 4.58 8.82 6.81
CA MET A 189 4.86 9.87 7.78
C MET A 189 5.74 10.96 7.17
N LYS A 190 5.38 12.20 7.41
CA LYS A 190 6.13 13.36 6.93
C LYS A 190 6.26 14.43 8.02
N PRO A 191 7.47 14.98 8.23
CA PRO A 191 7.65 16.15 9.08
C PRO A 191 6.92 17.36 8.49
N GLY A 192 6.13 18.04 9.30
CA GLY A 192 5.49 19.31 8.96
C GLY A 192 6.43 20.50 9.17
N LYS A 193 6.06 21.64 8.61
CA LYS A 193 6.81 22.89 8.78
C LYS A 193 6.79 23.40 10.23
N ASP A 194 5.82 22.96 11.01
CA ASP A 194 5.63 23.25 12.43
C ASP A 194 6.45 22.34 13.37
N GLY A 195 7.30 21.46 12.80
CA GLY A 195 8.11 20.49 13.55
C GLY A 195 7.35 19.27 14.04
N ARG A 196 6.06 19.13 13.74
CA ARG A 196 5.27 17.93 14.07
C ARG A 196 5.41 16.88 13.01
N LEU A 197 5.25 15.62 13.41
CA LEU A 197 5.17 14.48 12.50
C LEU A 197 3.71 14.20 12.17
N TYR A 198 3.40 14.22 10.88
CA TYR A 198 2.08 13.88 10.35
C TYR A 198 2.11 12.48 9.75
N ALA A 199 1.05 11.71 9.96
CA ALA A 199 0.93 10.36 9.46
C ALA A 199 -0.41 10.16 8.74
N ILE A 200 -0.40 9.38 7.67
CA ILE A 200 -1.60 8.89 6.99
C ILE A 200 -1.54 7.37 6.86
N ASN A 201 -2.71 6.74 6.82
CA ASN A 201 -2.86 5.38 6.35
C ASN A 201 -3.01 5.40 4.82
N PRO A 202 -2.12 4.74 4.04
CA PRO A 202 -2.23 4.71 2.59
C PRO A 202 -3.36 3.82 2.07
N GLU A 203 -3.81 2.84 2.87
CA GLU A 203 -4.87 1.88 2.53
C GLU A 203 -6.28 2.41 2.73
#